data_c937fb1a534b9ae3ca0f3026617eca81
#
_entry.id   c937fb1a534b9ae3ca0f3026617eca81
#
_cell.length_a   1.000
_cell.length_b   1.000
_cell.length_c   1.000
_cell.angle_alpha   90.00
_cell.angle_beta   90.00
_cell.angle_gamma   90.00
#
_symmetry.space_group_name_H-M   'P 1'
#
loop_
_entity.id
_entity.type
_entity.pdbx_description
1 polymer ?
#
loop_
_entity_poly.entity_id
_entity_poly.type
_entity_poly.pdbx_seq_one_letter_code
_entity_poly.pdbx_strand_id
1 'polypeptide(L)' 'ENISQQFDEIEKRVKRLMEICKSLEVTNVELSNENNQIEEELLGKVKAEDNSEKERNLIRSKIEGLLTKLEDITPADP' A
#
# COMPACT_ATOMS: atom_id res chain seq x y z
N GLU A 1 28.37 -48.38 12.46
CA GLU A 1 27.77 -47.50 11.45
C GLU A 1 28.76 -47.30 10.30
N ASN A 2 28.23 -47.38 9.12
CA ASN A 2 29.02 -47.27 7.92
C ASN A 2 29.19 -45.78 7.51
N ILE A 3 30.41 -45.41 7.17
CA ILE A 3 30.74 -44.07 6.69
C ILE A 3 29.90 -43.70 5.46
N SER A 4 29.66 -44.67 4.59
CA SER A 4 28.83 -44.51 3.41
C SER A 4 27.40 -44.11 3.74
N GLN A 5 26.83 -44.71 4.78
CA GLN A 5 25.48 -44.34 5.25
C GLN A 5 25.42 -42.93 5.85
N GLN A 6 26.46 -42.57 6.56
CA GLN A 6 26.57 -41.22 7.11
C GLN A 6 26.68 -40.16 6.00
N PHE A 7 27.45 -40.49 4.97
CA PHE A 7 27.61 -39.61 3.81
C PHE A 7 26.28 -39.45 3.08
N ASP A 8 25.55 -40.54 2.87
CA ASP A 8 24.25 -40.49 2.21
C ASP A 8 23.25 -39.64 3.00
N GLU A 9 23.29 -39.75 4.31
CA GLU A 9 22.43 -38.98 5.18
C GLU A 9 22.75 -37.49 5.08
N ILE A 10 24.02 -37.12 5.06
CA ILE A 10 24.45 -35.74 4.87
C ILE A 10 24.02 -35.23 3.50
N GLU A 11 24.18 -36.02 2.48
CA GLU A 11 23.78 -35.66 1.11
C GLU A 11 22.29 -35.35 1.02
N LYS A 12 21.45 -36.17 1.66
CA LYS A 12 20.00 -35.95 1.73
C LYS A 12 19.66 -34.65 2.45
N ARG A 13 20.33 -34.37 3.54
CA ARG A 13 20.11 -33.13 4.30
C ARG A 13 20.52 -31.90 3.51
N VAL A 14 21.64 -31.99 2.80
CA VAL A 14 22.09 -30.89 1.95
C VAL A 14 21.08 -30.60 0.85
N LYS A 15 20.58 -31.66 0.18
CA LYS A 15 19.56 -31.50 -0.86
C LYS A 15 18.29 -30.83 -0.32
N ARG A 16 17.87 -31.27 0.85
CA ARG A 16 16.69 -30.73 1.50
C ARG A 16 16.87 -29.24 1.84
N LEU A 17 18.06 -28.87 2.33
CA LEU A 17 18.37 -27.49 2.63
C LEU A 17 18.37 -26.63 1.36
N MET A 18 18.89 -27.16 0.26
CA MET A 18 18.87 -26.45 -1.02
C MET A 18 17.43 -26.22 -1.51
N GLU A 19 16.57 -27.21 -1.35
CA GLU A 19 15.15 -27.07 -1.71
C GLU A 19 14.45 -26.02 -0.86
N ILE A 20 14.73 -26.03 0.44
CA ILE A 20 14.18 -25.01 1.37
C ILE A 20 14.67 -23.62 0.99
N CYS A 21 15.95 -23.47 0.70
CA CYS A 21 16.51 -22.18 0.27
C CYS A 21 15.85 -21.68 -1.00
N LYS A 22 15.64 -22.55 -1.97
CA LYS A 22 14.98 -22.20 -3.22
C LYS A 22 13.54 -21.77 -3.00
N SER A 23 12.83 -22.51 -2.16
CA SER A 23 11.45 -22.18 -1.79
C SER A 23 11.37 -20.82 -1.10
N LEU A 24 12.30 -20.53 -0.20
CA LEU A 24 12.37 -19.24 0.49
C LEU A 24 12.67 -18.08 -0.48
N GLU A 25 13.53 -18.29 -1.44
CA GLU A 25 13.83 -17.29 -2.47
C GLU A 25 12.57 -16.92 -3.25
N VAL A 26 11.82 -17.93 -3.69
CA VAL A 26 10.57 -17.72 -4.42
C VAL A 26 9.57 -16.96 -3.55
N THR A 27 9.41 -17.39 -2.32
CA THR A 27 8.49 -16.73 -1.38
C THR A 27 8.89 -15.27 -1.14
N ASN A 28 10.19 -15.01 -0.99
CA ASN A 28 10.68 -13.66 -0.79
C ASN A 28 10.39 -12.74 -1.98
N VAL A 29 10.56 -13.25 -3.20
CA VAL A 29 10.24 -12.49 -4.41
C VAL A 29 8.74 -12.18 -4.47
N GLU A 30 7.90 -13.17 -4.18
CA GLU A 30 6.45 -13.02 -4.16
C GLU A 30 6.01 -11.98 -3.13
N LEU A 31 6.57 -12.04 -1.92
CA LEU A 31 6.27 -11.09 -0.86
C LEU A 31 6.71 -9.67 -1.22
N SER A 32 7.87 -9.55 -1.85
CA SER A 32 8.37 -8.24 -2.30
C SER A 32 7.43 -7.64 -3.35
N ASN A 33 6.95 -8.45 -4.28
CA ASN A 33 6.01 -8.00 -5.30
C ASN A 33 4.68 -7.59 -4.71
N GLU A 34 4.17 -8.37 -3.75
CA GLU A 34 2.93 -8.04 -3.04
C GLU A 34 3.07 -6.74 -2.26
N ASN A 35 4.19 -6.54 -1.58
CA ASN A 35 4.45 -5.31 -0.86
C ASN A 35 4.45 -4.09 -1.78
N ASN A 36 5.08 -4.22 -2.94
CA ASN A 36 5.10 -3.14 -3.93
C ASN A 36 3.69 -2.81 -4.43
N GLN A 37 2.86 -3.83 -4.67
CA GLN A 37 1.48 -3.63 -5.08
C GLN A 37 0.67 -2.92 -4.00
N ILE A 38 0.83 -3.34 -2.75
CA ILE A 38 0.13 -2.71 -1.62
C ILE A 38 0.53 -1.25 -1.48
N GLU A 39 1.82 -0.96 -1.64
CA GLU A 39 2.31 0.42 -1.59
C GLU A 39 1.71 1.29 -2.69
N GLU A 40 1.61 0.77 -3.90
CA GLU A 40 1.00 1.48 -5.03
C GLU A 40 -0.48 1.74 -4.79
N GLU A 41 -1.20 0.73 -4.31
CA GLU A 41 -2.62 0.86 -3.99
C GLU A 41 -2.85 1.90 -2.89
N LEU A 42 -2.02 1.85 -1.86
CA LEU A 42 -2.11 2.80 -0.75
C LEU A 42 -1.85 4.22 -1.23
N LEU A 43 -0.82 4.40 -2.04
CA LEU A 43 -0.48 5.71 -2.60
C LEU A 43 -1.62 6.26 -3.46
N GLY A 44 -2.25 5.40 -4.25
CA GLY A 44 -3.39 5.77 -5.06
C GLY A 44 -4.58 6.23 -4.21
N LYS A 45 -4.86 5.52 -3.12
CA LYS A 45 -5.94 5.88 -2.21
C LYS A 45 -5.68 7.20 -1.49
N VAL A 46 -4.45 7.42 -1.06
CA VAL A 46 -4.04 8.67 -0.40
C VAL A 46 -4.22 9.84 -1.37
N LYS A 47 -3.81 9.69 -2.62
CA LYS A 47 -3.97 10.71 -3.65
C LYS A 47 -5.44 11.03 -3.91
N ALA A 48 -6.26 10.00 -4.03
CA ALA A 48 -7.69 10.16 -4.28
C ALA A 48 -8.37 10.91 -3.12
N GLU A 49 -8.01 10.57 -1.90
CA GLU A 49 -8.55 11.22 -0.72
C GLU A 49 -8.12 12.69 -0.64
N ASP A 50 -6.86 12.97 -0.94
CA ASP A 50 -6.33 14.33 -0.96
C ASP A 50 -7.06 15.19 -2.00
N ASN A 51 -7.30 14.65 -3.19
CA ASN A 51 -8.05 15.33 -4.25
C ASN A 51 -9.48 15.60 -3.83
N SER A 52 -10.12 14.63 -3.18
CA SER A 52 -11.48 14.77 -2.69
C SER A 52 -11.59 15.87 -1.64
N GLU A 53 -10.62 15.95 -0.75
CA GLU A 53 -10.55 16.98 0.27
C GLU A 53 -10.39 18.37 -0.34
N LYS A 54 -9.53 18.50 -1.33
CA LYS A 54 -9.33 19.75 -2.06
C LYS A 54 -10.62 20.21 -2.76
N GLU A 55 -11.35 19.28 -3.37
CA GLU A 55 -12.64 19.61 -3.99
C GLU A 55 -13.65 20.10 -2.97
N ARG A 56 -13.74 19.44 -1.84
CA ARG A 56 -14.65 19.85 -0.76
C ARG A 56 -14.31 21.24 -0.25
N ASN A 57 -13.04 21.53 -0.07
CA ASN A 57 -12.58 22.83 0.39
C ASN A 57 -12.91 23.94 -0.63
N LEU A 58 -12.75 23.62 -1.92
CA LEU A 58 -13.06 24.56 -2.99
C LEU A 58 -14.57 24.88 -3.02
N ILE A 59 -15.40 23.85 -2.92
CA ILE A 59 -16.87 24.02 -2.88
C ILE A 59 -17.27 24.85 -1.68
N ARG A 60 -16.74 24.56 -0.52
CA ARG A 60 -17.01 25.31 0.70
C ARG A 60 -16.65 26.78 0.55
N SER A 61 -15.49 27.05 -0.04
CA SER A 61 -15.02 28.41 -0.29
C SER A 61 -15.96 29.17 -1.23
N LYS A 62 -16.46 28.51 -2.26
CA LYS A 62 -17.41 29.10 -3.20
C LYS A 62 -18.75 29.40 -2.53
N ILE A 63 -19.23 28.50 -1.70
CA ILE A 63 -20.48 28.69 -0.95
C ILE A 63 -20.34 29.90 -0.01
N GLU A 64 -19.25 30.00 0.71
CA GLU A 64 -18.98 31.14 1.60
C GLU A 64 -18.94 32.44 0.84
N GLY A 65 -18.32 32.46 -0.32
CA GLY A 65 -18.28 33.61 -1.21
C GLY A 65 -19.67 34.07 -1.67
N LEU A 66 -20.51 33.08 -2.01
CA LEU A 66 -21.89 33.36 -2.45
C LEU A 66 -22.74 33.90 -1.30
N LEU A 67 -22.57 33.33 -0.12
CA LEU A 67 -23.29 33.80 1.08
C LEU A 67 -22.92 35.25 1.42
N THR A 68 -21.65 35.61 1.29
CA THR A 68 -21.19 36.96 1.52
C THR A 68 -21.83 37.93 0.52
N LYS A 69 -21.90 37.54 -0.75
CA LYS A 69 -22.54 38.34 -1.81
C LYS A 69 -24.03 38.51 -1.53
N LEU A 70 -24.70 37.48 -1.07
CA LEU A 70 -26.12 37.58 -0.70
C LEU A 70 -26.35 38.52 0.46
N GLU A 71 -25.48 38.50 1.43
CA GLU A 71 -25.56 39.45 2.56
C GLU A 71 -25.41 40.91 2.11
N ASP A 72 -24.56 41.14 1.13
CA ASP A 72 -24.36 42.50 0.57
C ASP A 72 -25.57 42.97 -0.23
N ILE A 73 -26.25 42.05 -0.93
CA ILE A 73 -27.40 42.38 -1.76
C ILE A 73 -28.68 42.49 -0.94
N THR A 74 -28.83 41.61 0.05
CA THR A 74 -29.99 41.61 0.94
C THR A 74 -29.52 41.81 2.36
N PRO A 75 -29.18 43.04 2.75
CA PRO A 75 -28.71 43.29 4.09
C PRO A 75 -29.81 42.95 5.10
N ALA A 76 -29.36 42.44 6.25
CA ALA A 76 -30.28 42.10 7.31
C ALA A 76 -31.14 43.33 7.63
N ASP A 77 -32.38 43.04 7.74
CA ASP A 77 -33.35 44.09 7.87
C ASP A 77 -33.21 44.94 9.13
N PRO A 78 -33.39 46.20 9.06
CA PRO A 78 -33.35 47.05 10.23
C PRO A 78 -34.41 46.73 11.29
#